data_dbef0ca48402aeb7052189f2a9c1a3e4
#
_entry.id   dbef0ca48402aeb7052189f2a9c1a3e4
#
_cell.length_a   1.000
_cell.length_b   1.000
_cell.length_c   1.000
_cell.angle_alpha   90.00
_cell.angle_beta   90.00
_cell.angle_gamma   90.00
#
_symmetry.space_group_name_H-M   'P 1'
#
loop_
_entity.id
_entity.type
_entity.pdbx_description
1 polymer ?
#
loop_
_entity_poly.entity_id
_entity_poly.type
_entity_poly.pdbx_seq_one_letter_code
_entity_poly.pdbx_strand_id
1 'polypeptide(L)'
;MKNYRFLVMIGMVALLGGSVYKTYDSRKTLNDNYEGALADARENRKLGVWVNAEEDYLNAIDIKDNVDVRVELGEMYLAAGNKATAVKWGEKTVDLYPKEVSGYEFLINAYLTDEDYAACFETKEKVDALKLSSKEINEMISKIQYEYYLEHSYDDASIFSGGYCRVKYNDTYGFVNINGDETANTDFVEAGAFSEELAPVVDKDGNAYYIDTEGHKKKVIDFVDNVEKLGFIYDDIFPLYDGKDWTFYNLDGKKIAGGFDDVSSMGNGIAAVKEKDKWHLIDEKGKKVTDDEYDEIAMDEKGVVYRNDRIFAKAAGKYYLLDENGKKVTDDTFEDARPFNGEGYAAVRIDGKWGFIDKDGKVVIKPEYVEARSFSNGFAAVRRATGWGFINEDNDVVIECKFDDAKDFNDHGCVFVAIDDKWNYLLLYSQNH
;
A
#
# COMPACT_ATOMS: atom_id res chain seq x y z
N MET A 1 87.10 16.33 -4.95
CA MET A 1 85.90 15.52 -4.84
C MET A 1 84.68 16.17 -4.12
N LYS A 2 84.91 17.16 -3.21
CA LYS A 2 83.81 17.86 -2.52
C LYS A 2 82.96 18.78 -3.41
N ASN A 3 83.54 19.45 -4.38
CA ASN A 3 82.88 20.43 -5.24
C ASN A 3 81.97 19.77 -6.31
N TYR A 4 82.23 18.53 -6.72
CA TYR A 4 81.43 17.82 -7.71
C TYR A 4 80.11 17.34 -7.15
N ARG A 5 80.05 16.89 -5.89
CA ARG A 5 78.82 16.50 -5.19
C ARG A 5 77.88 17.71 -4.96
N PHE A 6 78.43 18.90 -4.73
CA PHE A 6 77.63 20.11 -4.52
C PHE A 6 76.97 20.58 -5.84
N LEU A 7 77.73 20.53 -6.98
CA LEU A 7 77.17 20.83 -8.30
C LEU A 7 76.08 19.83 -8.78
N VAL A 8 76.28 18.55 -8.50
CA VAL A 8 75.27 17.52 -8.80
C VAL A 8 74.01 17.71 -7.96
N MET A 9 74.13 18.11 -6.67
CA MET A 9 72.97 18.38 -5.81
C MET A 9 72.22 19.64 -6.25
N ILE A 10 72.86 20.69 -6.69
CA ILE A 10 72.28 21.91 -7.23
C ILE A 10 71.57 21.57 -8.55
N GLY A 11 72.17 20.76 -9.42
CA GLY A 11 71.52 20.28 -10.67
C GLY A 11 70.28 19.42 -10.43
N MET A 12 70.25 18.53 -9.43
CA MET A 12 69.10 17.76 -9.04
C MET A 12 67.98 18.62 -8.44
N VAL A 13 68.29 19.58 -7.60
CA VAL A 13 67.33 20.53 -7.04
C VAL A 13 66.73 21.42 -8.13
N ALA A 14 67.50 21.87 -9.10
CA ALA A 14 67.02 22.65 -10.25
C ALA A 14 66.14 21.81 -11.19
N LEU A 15 66.49 20.53 -11.44
CA LEU A 15 65.66 19.59 -12.23
C LEU A 15 64.35 19.24 -11.51
N LEU A 16 64.40 18.98 -10.21
CA LEU A 16 63.17 18.71 -9.39
C LEU A 16 62.34 19.99 -9.28
N GLY A 17 62.91 21.14 -9.05
CA GLY A 17 62.21 22.42 -9.02
C GLY A 17 61.55 22.77 -10.36
N GLY A 18 62.26 22.54 -11.47
CA GLY A 18 61.75 22.76 -12.82
C GLY A 18 60.60 21.80 -13.18
N SER A 19 60.72 20.53 -12.77
CA SER A 19 59.65 19.56 -13.00
C SER A 19 58.41 19.85 -12.13
N VAL A 20 58.59 20.24 -10.88
CA VAL A 20 57.49 20.67 -9.97
C VAL A 20 56.84 21.94 -10.50
N TYR A 21 57.59 22.93 -10.94
CA TYR A 21 57.07 24.17 -11.52
C TYR A 21 56.28 23.90 -12.80
N LYS A 22 56.81 23.09 -13.73
CA LYS A 22 56.14 22.72 -14.97
C LYS A 22 54.86 21.93 -14.71
N THR A 23 54.86 21.05 -13.70
CA THR A 23 53.66 20.31 -13.29
C THR A 23 52.63 21.25 -12.63
N TYR A 24 53.05 22.21 -11.83
CA TYR A 24 52.20 23.23 -11.22
C TYR A 24 51.55 24.14 -12.28
N ASP A 25 52.33 24.63 -13.24
CA ASP A 25 51.87 25.49 -14.31
C ASP A 25 50.86 24.76 -15.24
N SER A 26 51.14 23.50 -15.58
CA SER A 26 50.22 22.66 -16.36
C SER A 26 48.92 22.41 -15.62
N ARG A 27 48.94 22.12 -14.31
CA ARG A 27 47.74 21.95 -13.47
C ARG A 27 46.94 23.23 -13.33
N LYS A 28 47.62 24.38 -13.19
CA LYS A 28 46.98 25.68 -13.15
C LYS A 28 46.24 25.97 -14.46
N THR A 29 46.91 25.77 -15.61
CA THR A 29 46.31 25.99 -16.92
C THR A 29 45.10 25.07 -17.16
N LEU A 30 45.17 23.77 -16.75
CA LEU A 30 44.03 22.86 -16.83
C LEU A 30 42.88 23.31 -15.95
N ASN A 31 43.14 23.77 -14.73
CA ASN A 31 42.10 24.28 -13.84
C ASN A 31 41.47 25.58 -14.38
N ASP A 32 42.30 26.51 -14.91
CA ASP A 32 41.80 27.76 -15.51
C ASP A 32 40.91 27.46 -16.74
N ASN A 33 41.27 26.46 -17.56
CA ASN A 33 40.46 26.02 -18.71
C ASN A 33 39.14 25.36 -18.26
N TYR A 34 39.17 24.54 -17.21
CA TYR A 34 37.96 23.94 -16.64
C TYR A 34 37.01 25.00 -16.11
N GLU A 35 37.49 25.93 -15.30
CA GLU A 35 36.68 27.01 -14.74
C GLU A 35 36.12 27.93 -15.84
N GLY A 36 36.91 28.17 -16.91
CA GLY A 36 36.45 28.91 -18.10
C GLY A 36 35.31 28.22 -18.80
N ALA A 37 35.45 26.92 -19.16
CA ALA A 37 34.43 26.15 -19.82
C ALA A 37 33.16 26.09 -18.97
N LEU A 38 33.28 25.88 -17.64
CA LEU A 38 32.16 25.82 -16.73
C LEU A 38 31.45 27.19 -16.60
N ALA A 39 32.16 28.30 -16.63
CA ALA A 39 31.58 29.63 -16.60
C ALA A 39 30.80 29.93 -17.89
N ASP A 40 31.35 29.56 -19.06
CA ASP A 40 30.67 29.71 -20.36
C ASP A 40 29.41 28.83 -20.43
N ALA A 41 29.49 27.57 -19.96
CA ALA A 41 28.34 26.66 -19.86
C ALA A 41 27.20 27.24 -19.03
N ARG A 42 27.52 27.78 -17.84
CA ARG A 42 26.53 28.40 -16.93
C ARG A 42 25.92 29.66 -17.53
N GLU A 43 26.72 30.50 -18.21
CA GLU A 43 26.19 31.69 -18.89
C GLU A 43 25.31 31.33 -20.08
N ASN A 44 25.70 30.37 -20.93
CA ASN A 44 24.89 29.87 -22.04
C ASN A 44 23.60 29.22 -21.54
N ARG A 45 23.65 28.43 -20.45
CA ARG A 45 22.44 27.88 -19.78
C ARG A 45 21.51 29.00 -19.33
N LYS A 46 22.00 30.04 -18.68
CA LYS A 46 21.22 31.18 -18.22
C LYS A 46 20.57 31.95 -19.35
N LEU A 47 21.22 32.04 -20.50
CA LEU A 47 20.71 32.70 -21.71
C LEU A 47 19.79 31.80 -22.51
N GLY A 48 19.61 30.53 -22.16
CA GLY A 48 18.80 29.55 -22.90
C GLY A 48 19.45 29.09 -24.21
N VAL A 49 20.75 29.25 -24.36
CA VAL A 49 21.52 28.80 -25.53
C VAL A 49 21.97 27.37 -25.31
N TRP A 50 21.02 26.44 -25.34
CA TRP A 50 21.18 25.05 -24.87
C TRP A 50 22.29 24.28 -25.58
N VAL A 51 22.44 24.45 -26.90
CA VAL A 51 23.46 23.74 -27.70
C VAL A 51 24.88 24.14 -27.25
N ASN A 52 25.10 25.42 -27.06
CA ASN A 52 26.43 25.90 -26.61
C ASN A 52 26.66 25.49 -25.16
N ALA A 53 25.66 25.61 -24.29
CA ALA A 53 25.74 25.14 -22.91
C ALA A 53 26.15 23.67 -22.80
N GLU A 54 25.54 22.80 -23.61
CA GLU A 54 25.89 21.38 -23.67
C GLU A 54 27.31 21.14 -24.08
N GLU A 55 27.78 21.82 -25.17
CA GLU A 55 29.16 21.71 -25.63
C GLU A 55 30.18 22.16 -24.59
N ASP A 56 29.91 23.28 -23.90
CA ASP A 56 30.77 23.80 -22.86
C ASP A 56 30.81 22.93 -21.62
N TYR A 57 29.66 22.35 -21.18
CA TYR A 57 29.60 21.37 -20.09
C TYR A 57 30.37 20.09 -20.45
N LEU A 58 30.19 19.56 -21.66
CA LEU A 58 30.92 18.38 -22.10
C LEU A 58 32.43 18.65 -22.17
N ASN A 59 32.86 19.84 -22.61
CA ASN A 59 34.24 20.26 -22.61
C ASN A 59 34.80 20.36 -21.16
N ALA A 60 34.02 20.89 -20.21
CA ALA A 60 34.41 20.92 -18.80
C ALA A 60 34.58 19.49 -18.25
N ILE A 61 33.68 18.54 -18.59
CA ILE A 61 33.76 17.13 -18.19
C ILE A 61 35.02 16.47 -18.79
N ASP A 62 35.34 16.72 -20.04
CA ASP A 62 36.54 16.17 -20.69
C ASP A 62 37.83 16.65 -20.02
N ILE A 63 37.83 17.88 -19.49
CA ILE A 63 38.98 18.42 -18.73
C ILE A 63 39.02 17.83 -17.32
N LYS A 64 37.88 17.81 -16.61
CA LYS A 64 37.80 17.32 -15.23
C LYS A 64 36.40 16.81 -14.95
N ASP A 65 36.22 15.51 -15.10
CA ASP A 65 34.98 14.85 -14.78
C ASP A 65 34.76 14.76 -13.27
N ASN A 66 33.57 15.14 -12.81
CA ASN A 66 33.09 14.99 -11.44
C ASN A 66 31.57 15.04 -11.39
N VAL A 67 31.02 14.66 -10.24
CA VAL A 67 29.55 14.58 -10.07
C VAL A 67 28.88 15.95 -10.26
N ASP A 68 29.49 17.04 -9.72
CA ASP A 68 28.84 18.36 -9.73
C ASP A 68 28.61 18.89 -11.15
N VAL A 69 29.59 18.81 -12.03
CA VAL A 69 29.45 19.26 -13.41
C VAL A 69 28.52 18.39 -14.19
N ARG A 70 28.43 17.10 -13.87
CA ARG A 70 27.43 16.17 -14.46
C ARG A 70 26.02 16.49 -14.02
N VAL A 71 25.82 16.82 -12.74
CA VAL A 71 24.53 17.27 -12.22
C VAL A 71 24.12 18.58 -12.90
N GLU A 72 25.01 19.56 -13.02
CA GLU A 72 24.72 20.82 -13.71
C GLU A 72 24.31 20.63 -15.18
N LEU A 73 24.97 19.72 -15.91
CA LEU A 73 24.59 19.38 -17.28
C LEU A 73 23.20 18.69 -17.32
N GLY A 74 22.95 17.78 -16.38
CA GLY A 74 21.65 17.15 -16.24
C GLY A 74 20.53 18.14 -15.98
N GLU A 75 20.73 19.08 -15.07
CA GLU A 75 19.81 20.17 -14.79
C GLU A 75 19.59 21.10 -16.00
N MET A 76 20.64 21.30 -16.81
CA MET A 76 20.51 22.04 -18.08
C MET A 76 19.57 21.32 -19.05
N TYR A 77 19.66 19.97 -19.17
CA TYR A 77 18.73 19.20 -19.99
C TYR A 77 17.29 19.32 -19.49
N LEU A 78 17.05 19.28 -18.15
CA LEU A 78 15.72 19.52 -17.58
C LEU A 78 15.19 20.92 -17.93
N ALA A 79 16.03 21.95 -17.75
CA ALA A 79 15.69 23.34 -18.06
C ALA A 79 15.36 23.53 -19.56
N ALA A 80 16.03 22.77 -20.44
CA ALA A 80 15.79 22.74 -21.87
C ALA A 80 14.53 21.93 -22.26
N GLY A 81 13.84 21.29 -21.30
CA GLY A 81 12.68 20.43 -21.54
C GLY A 81 13.02 19.03 -22.07
N ASN A 82 14.30 18.65 -22.07
CA ASN A 82 14.76 17.36 -22.57
C ASN A 82 14.85 16.32 -21.42
N LYS A 83 13.67 15.94 -20.89
CA LYS A 83 13.52 15.04 -19.75
C LYS A 83 14.22 13.70 -19.96
N ALA A 84 13.98 13.04 -21.10
CA ALA A 84 14.53 11.71 -21.40
C ALA A 84 16.07 11.70 -21.44
N THR A 85 16.70 12.79 -21.91
CA THR A 85 18.17 12.92 -21.87
C THR A 85 18.66 13.19 -20.46
N ALA A 86 17.93 13.99 -19.68
CA ALA A 86 18.26 14.25 -18.28
C ALA A 86 18.26 12.96 -17.44
N VAL A 87 17.23 12.11 -17.59
CA VAL A 87 17.12 10.80 -16.93
C VAL A 87 18.34 9.94 -17.29
N LYS A 88 18.59 9.68 -18.58
CA LYS A 88 19.75 8.88 -19.03
C LYS A 88 21.09 9.42 -18.54
N TRP A 89 21.19 10.74 -18.43
CA TRP A 89 22.39 11.39 -17.92
C TRP A 89 22.56 11.18 -16.42
N GLY A 90 21.46 11.25 -15.68
CA GLY A 90 21.42 10.96 -14.25
C GLY A 90 21.80 9.52 -13.95
N GLU A 91 21.21 8.54 -14.65
CA GLU A 91 21.54 7.12 -14.54
C GLU A 91 23.05 6.88 -14.75
N LYS A 92 23.59 7.44 -15.84
CA LYS A 92 25.03 7.35 -16.11
C LYS A 92 25.88 8.02 -15.03
N THR A 93 25.38 9.10 -14.42
CA THR A 93 26.10 9.82 -13.37
C THR A 93 26.20 8.99 -12.09
N VAL A 94 25.11 8.37 -11.64
CA VAL A 94 25.11 7.51 -10.45
C VAL A 94 25.90 6.22 -10.66
N ASP A 95 25.93 5.68 -11.90
CA ASP A 95 26.77 4.53 -12.24
C ASP A 95 28.27 4.86 -12.11
N LEU A 96 28.68 6.04 -12.52
CA LEU A 96 30.08 6.49 -12.45
C LEU A 96 30.47 6.95 -11.04
N TYR A 97 29.55 7.52 -10.31
CA TYR A 97 29.75 8.11 -8.97
C TYR A 97 28.77 7.52 -7.93
N PRO A 98 28.79 6.20 -7.69
CA PRO A 98 27.76 5.52 -6.88
C PRO A 98 27.76 5.87 -5.38
N LYS A 99 28.73 6.67 -4.91
CA LYS A 99 28.82 7.12 -3.51
C LYS A 99 28.50 8.60 -3.34
N GLU A 100 28.24 9.31 -4.43
CA GLU A 100 27.99 10.74 -4.42
C GLU A 100 26.47 10.98 -4.43
N VAL A 101 25.93 11.43 -3.30
CA VAL A 101 24.50 11.57 -3.07
C VAL A 101 23.82 12.57 -4.03
N SER A 102 24.55 13.63 -4.44
CA SER A 102 24.04 14.65 -5.36
C SER A 102 23.64 14.10 -6.73
N GLY A 103 24.30 13.02 -7.18
CA GLY A 103 23.89 12.30 -8.40
C GLY A 103 22.51 11.68 -8.27
N TYR A 104 22.20 11.08 -7.12
CA TYR A 104 20.89 10.48 -6.84
C TYR A 104 19.82 11.54 -6.60
N GLU A 105 20.14 12.66 -5.92
CA GLU A 105 19.23 13.80 -5.77
C GLU A 105 18.80 14.33 -7.13
N PHE A 106 19.74 14.50 -8.05
CA PHE A 106 19.43 14.89 -9.42
C PHE A 106 18.60 13.84 -10.16
N LEU A 107 18.98 12.55 -10.08
CA LEU A 107 18.28 11.47 -10.80
C LEU A 107 16.83 11.35 -10.35
N ILE A 108 16.56 11.37 -9.03
CA ILE A 108 15.19 11.36 -8.49
C ILE A 108 14.42 12.59 -8.97
N ASN A 109 15.02 13.78 -8.97
CA ASN A 109 14.37 14.98 -9.50
C ASN A 109 14.06 14.86 -11.01
N ALA A 110 14.93 14.21 -11.79
CA ALA A 110 14.69 13.95 -13.20
C ALA A 110 13.52 12.99 -13.42
N TYR A 111 13.45 11.88 -12.66
CA TYR A 111 12.32 10.96 -12.69
C TYR A 111 11.01 11.64 -12.23
N LEU A 112 11.03 12.43 -11.16
CA LEU A 112 9.87 13.22 -10.73
C LEU A 112 9.36 14.15 -11.83
N THR A 113 10.27 14.80 -12.56
CA THR A 113 9.92 15.69 -13.66
C THR A 113 9.31 14.93 -14.83
N ASP A 114 9.68 13.67 -15.02
CA ASP A 114 9.13 12.76 -16.06
C ASP A 114 7.92 11.96 -15.58
N GLU A 115 7.52 12.12 -14.29
CA GLU A 115 6.41 11.42 -13.64
C GLU A 115 6.64 9.90 -13.54
N ASP A 116 7.91 9.46 -13.58
CA ASP A 116 8.29 8.07 -13.35
C ASP A 116 8.47 7.79 -11.85
N TYR A 117 7.34 7.63 -11.17
CA TYR A 117 7.32 7.44 -9.72
C TYR A 117 7.92 6.09 -9.30
N ALA A 118 7.76 5.05 -10.10
CA ALA A 118 8.39 3.75 -9.84
C ALA A 118 9.91 3.88 -9.76
N ALA A 119 10.53 4.49 -10.77
CA ALA A 119 11.97 4.72 -10.78
C ALA A 119 12.46 5.61 -9.61
N CYS A 120 11.61 6.52 -9.11
CA CYS A 120 11.91 7.30 -7.90
C CYS A 120 12.10 6.40 -6.67
N PHE A 121 11.14 5.48 -6.43
CA PHE A 121 11.19 4.55 -5.29
C PHE A 121 12.33 3.55 -5.44
N GLU A 122 12.53 2.93 -6.60
CA GLU A 122 13.68 2.05 -6.88
C GLU A 122 15.02 2.75 -6.63
N THR A 123 15.14 4.03 -7.02
CA THR A 123 16.36 4.82 -6.79
C THR A 123 16.55 5.10 -5.30
N LYS A 124 15.47 5.39 -4.57
CA LYS A 124 15.51 5.56 -3.11
C LYS A 124 16.02 4.31 -2.41
N GLU A 125 15.56 3.12 -2.80
CA GLU A 125 16.07 1.86 -2.25
C GLU A 125 17.56 1.66 -2.49
N LYS A 126 18.05 2.00 -3.70
CA LYS A 126 19.50 1.97 -3.99
C LYS A 126 20.28 2.89 -3.06
N VAL A 127 19.75 4.10 -2.80
CA VAL A 127 20.35 5.06 -1.86
C VAL A 127 20.42 4.47 -0.45
N ASP A 128 19.33 3.84 0.02
CA ASP A 128 19.25 3.22 1.35
C ASP A 128 20.18 2.00 1.47
N ALA A 129 20.22 1.14 0.46
CA ALA A 129 21.12 -0.02 0.39
C ALA A 129 22.59 0.39 0.45
N LEU A 130 22.94 1.53 -0.16
CA LEU A 130 24.27 2.12 -0.11
C LEU A 130 24.54 2.88 1.21
N LYS A 131 23.54 3.00 2.10
CA LYS A 131 23.60 3.76 3.37
C LYS A 131 23.95 5.24 3.16
N LEU A 132 23.54 5.78 2.04
CA LEU A 132 23.60 7.21 1.79
C LEU A 132 22.39 7.89 2.47
N SER A 133 22.55 9.16 2.83
CA SER A 133 21.49 9.92 3.49
C SER A 133 21.37 11.30 2.84
N SER A 134 20.16 11.65 2.45
CA SER A 134 19.81 12.98 1.95
C SER A 134 18.43 13.39 2.49
N LYS A 135 18.37 14.59 3.07
CA LYS A 135 17.11 15.20 3.47
C LYS A 135 16.27 15.57 2.24
N GLU A 136 16.92 16.00 1.18
CA GLU A 136 16.27 16.40 -0.08
C GLU A 136 15.59 15.22 -0.76
N ILE A 137 16.26 14.07 -0.85
CA ILE A 137 15.65 12.83 -1.35
C ILE A 137 14.41 12.45 -0.51
N ASN A 138 14.52 12.46 0.82
CA ASN A 138 13.41 12.13 1.68
C ASN A 138 12.23 13.10 1.51
N GLU A 139 12.49 14.40 1.33
CA GLU A 139 11.45 15.40 1.05
C GLU A 139 10.80 15.21 -0.33
N MET A 140 11.57 14.81 -1.34
CA MET A 140 11.04 14.48 -2.67
C MET A 140 10.14 13.26 -2.62
N ILE A 141 10.61 12.16 -2.03
CA ILE A 141 9.86 10.90 -1.91
C ILE A 141 8.58 11.07 -1.06
N SER A 142 8.64 11.85 0.02
CA SER A 142 7.45 12.09 0.86
C SER A 142 6.30 12.77 0.10
N LYS A 143 6.58 13.54 -0.94
CA LYS A 143 5.55 14.20 -1.76
C LYS A 143 4.79 13.24 -2.67
N ILE A 144 5.40 12.12 -3.01
CA ILE A 144 4.83 11.12 -3.93
C ILE A 144 4.48 9.81 -3.24
N GLN A 145 4.53 9.76 -1.91
CA GLN A 145 4.33 8.51 -1.14
C GLN A 145 2.93 7.88 -1.34
N TYR A 146 1.96 8.64 -1.82
CA TYR A 146 0.59 8.19 -2.09
C TYR A 146 0.24 8.21 -3.59
N GLU A 147 1.23 8.42 -4.46
CA GLU A 147 1.03 8.23 -5.89
C GLU A 147 0.78 6.75 -6.19
N TYR A 148 -0.12 6.48 -7.13
CA TYR A 148 -0.60 5.15 -7.44
C TYR A 148 -0.85 4.96 -8.93
N TYR A 149 -0.98 3.72 -9.32
CA TYR A 149 -1.47 3.35 -10.64
C TYR A 149 -2.66 2.40 -10.53
N LEU A 150 -3.40 2.28 -11.61
CA LEU A 150 -4.55 1.40 -11.73
C LEU A 150 -4.24 0.32 -12.75
N GLU A 151 -4.52 -0.93 -12.36
CA GLU A 151 -4.43 -2.09 -13.24
C GLU A 151 -5.71 -2.90 -13.16
N HIS A 152 -5.91 -3.80 -14.11
CA HIS A 152 -7.00 -4.77 -14.14
C HIS A 152 -8.37 -4.21 -13.72
N SER A 153 -9.42 -4.71 -14.36
CA SER A 153 -10.78 -4.23 -14.14
C SER A 153 -11.73 -5.41 -14.07
N TYR A 154 -12.57 -5.45 -13.02
CA TYR A 154 -13.47 -6.55 -12.71
C TYR A 154 -14.89 -6.05 -12.51
N ASP A 155 -15.88 -6.95 -12.65
CA ASP A 155 -17.31 -6.66 -12.42
C ASP A 155 -17.62 -6.50 -10.92
N ASP A 156 -16.89 -7.21 -10.05
CA ASP A 156 -16.94 -7.11 -8.59
C ASP A 156 -15.57 -7.45 -8.00
N ALA A 157 -15.28 -6.90 -6.83
CA ALA A 157 -14.09 -7.22 -6.04
C ALA A 157 -14.43 -7.16 -4.55
N SER A 158 -13.83 -8.07 -3.76
CA SER A 158 -13.89 -8.02 -2.31
C SER A 158 -12.75 -7.21 -1.71
N ILE A 159 -12.61 -7.22 -0.39
CA ILE A 159 -11.38 -6.84 0.28
C ILE A 159 -10.33 -7.95 0.14
N PHE A 160 -9.05 -7.60 0.27
CA PHE A 160 -7.98 -8.59 0.38
C PHE A 160 -8.07 -9.36 1.71
N SER A 161 -7.81 -10.66 1.63
CA SER A 161 -7.76 -11.55 2.78
C SER A 161 -6.76 -12.66 2.55
N GLY A 162 -5.80 -12.82 3.47
CA GLY A 162 -4.73 -13.82 3.32
C GLY A 162 -3.88 -13.63 2.06
N GLY A 163 -3.68 -12.38 1.61
CA GLY A 163 -2.93 -12.05 0.39
C GLY A 163 -3.70 -12.24 -0.92
N TYR A 164 -5.02 -12.54 -0.87
CA TYR A 164 -5.87 -12.77 -2.04
C TYR A 164 -7.14 -11.94 -2.00
N CYS A 165 -7.63 -11.57 -3.15
CA CYS A 165 -8.92 -10.91 -3.33
C CYS A 165 -9.81 -11.75 -4.22
N ARG A 166 -11.08 -11.95 -3.81
CA ARG A 166 -12.10 -12.50 -4.70
C ARG A 166 -12.50 -11.43 -5.70
N VAL A 167 -12.48 -11.79 -6.97
CA VAL A 167 -12.92 -10.95 -8.09
C VAL A 167 -14.00 -11.63 -8.90
N LYS A 168 -14.85 -10.85 -9.57
CA LYS A 168 -15.86 -11.35 -10.49
C LYS A 168 -15.55 -10.89 -11.91
N TYR A 169 -15.63 -11.81 -12.85
CA TYR A 169 -15.47 -11.53 -14.27
C TYR A 169 -16.46 -12.41 -15.08
N ASN A 170 -17.23 -11.79 -15.98
CA ASN A 170 -18.21 -12.49 -16.80
C ASN A 170 -19.14 -13.45 -16.01
N ASP A 171 -19.72 -12.95 -14.91
CA ASP A 171 -20.66 -13.68 -14.03
C ASP A 171 -20.05 -14.84 -13.20
N THR A 172 -18.75 -15.09 -13.26
CA THR A 172 -18.07 -16.07 -12.43
C THR A 172 -17.05 -15.42 -11.50
N TYR A 173 -16.80 -16.08 -10.37
CA TYR A 173 -15.82 -15.64 -9.39
C TYR A 173 -14.49 -16.37 -9.56
N GLY A 174 -13.40 -15.66 -9.30
CA GLY A 174 -12.05 -16.15 -9.19
C GLY A 174 -11.27 -15.37 -8.14
N PHE A 175 -9.97 -15.55 -8.13
CA PHE A 175 -9.10 -14.91 -7.14
C PHE A 175 -7.86 -14.32 -7.79
N VAL A 176 -7.43 -13.18 -7.26
CA VAL A 176 -6.16 -12.54 -7.61
C VAL A 176 -5.30 -12.38 -6.36
N ASN A 177 -3.99 -12.46 -6.52
CA ASN A 177 -3.03 -12.19 -5.45
C ASN A 177 -2.75 -10.68 -5.32
N ILE A 178 -1.86 -10.32 -4.38
CA ILE A 178 -1.43 -8.94 -4.15
C ILE A 178 -0.70 -8.29 -5.33
N ASN A 179 -0.27 -9.06 -6.34
CA ASN A 179 0.35 -8.54 -7.56
C ASN A 179 -0.67 -8.39 -8.70
N GLY A 180 -1.95 -8.67 -8.44
CA GLY A 180 -2.99 -8.67 -9.46
C GLY A 180 -3.02 -9.93 -10.34
N ASP A 181 -2.15 -10.95 -10.09
CA ASP A 181 -2.14 -12.18 -10.87
C ASP A 181 -3.33 -13.07 -10.50
N GLU A 182 -3.99 -13.63 -11.51
CA GLU A 182 -5.02 -14.65 -11.29
C GLU A 182 -4.41 -15.94 -10.76
N THR A 183 -4.90 -16.42 -9.61
CA THR A 183 -4.33 -17.57 -8.89
C THR A 183 -5.22 -18.80 -8.87
N ALA A 184 -6.52 -18.67 -9.08
CA ALA A 184 -7.46 -19.77 -9.15
C ALA A 184 -8.46 -19.58 -10.29
N ASN A 185 -8.99 -20.68 -10.80
CA ASN A 185 -9.96 -20.67 -11.89
C ASN A 185 -11.13 -19.75 -11.59
N THR A 186 -11.57 -19.01 -12.61
CA THR A 186 -12.70 -18.07 -12.56
C THR A 186 -14.01 -18.78 -12.88
N ASP A 187 -14.24 -19.99 -12.36
CA ASP A 187 -15.37 -20.85 -12.75
C ASP A 187 -16.41 -21.04 -11.64
N PHE A 188 -16.27 -20.33 -10.53
CA PHE A 188 -17.18 -20.46 -9.41
C PHE A 188 -18.42 -19.58 -9.57
N VAL A 189 -19.59 -20.10 -9.21
CA VAL A 189 -20.86 -19.34 -9.19
C VAL A 189 -21.01 -18.54 -7.90
N GLU A 190 -20.40 -18.99 -6.80
CA GLU A 190 -20.24 -18.27 -5.55
C GLU A 190 -18.83 -18.51 -5.00
N ALA A 191 -18.25 -17.51 -4.36
CA ALA A 191 -16.98 -17.61 -3.68
C ALA A 191 -16.92 -16.66 -2.47
N GLY A 192 -16.36 -17.14 -1.35
CA GLY A 192 -15.97 -16.31 -0.21
C GLY A 192 -14.52 -15.89 -0.29
N ALA A 193 -14.06 -15.05 0.63
CA ALA A 193 -12.65 -14.67 0.71
C ALA A 193 -11.80 -15.78 1.36
N PHE A 194 -10.49 -15.72 1.17
CA PHE A 194 -9.56 -16.63 1.85
C PHE A 194 -9.50 -16.35 3.36
N SER A 195 -9.50 -17.42 4.13
CA SER A 195 -9.19 -17.44 5.57
C SER A 195 -8.45 -18.73 5.89
N GLU A 196 -7.36 -18.67 6.65
CA GLU A 196 -6.51 -19.84 6.96
C GLU A 196 -6.11 -20.65 5.71
N GLU A 197 -5.71 -19.93 4.65
CA GLU A 197 -5.31 -20.48 3.34
C GLU A 197 -6.43 -21.22 2.58
N LEU A 198 -7.68 -21.13 3.03
CA LEU A 198 -8.84 -21.77 2.43
C LEU A 198 -9.94 -20.77 2.08
N ALA A 199 -10.56 -20.93 0.91
CA ALA A 199 -11.72 -20.15 0.50
C ALA A 199 -12.92 -21.07 0.22
N PRO A 200 -14.13 -20.75 0.72
CA PRO A 200 -15.33 -21.47 0.36
C PRO A 200 -15.79 -21.07 -1.04
N VAL A 201 -16.16 -22.05 -1.86
CA VAL A 201 -16.65 -21.86 -3.22
C VAL A 201 -17.83 -22.75 -3.53
N VAL A 202 -18.64 -22.34 -4.50
CA VAL A 202 -19.69 -23.18 -5.11
C VAL A 202 -19.40 -23.27 -6.60
N ASP A 203 -19.31 -24.48 -7.13
CA ASP A 203 -19.09 -24.74 -8.55
C ASP A 203 -20.39 -24.65 -9.39
N LYS A 204 -20.28 -24.77 -10.71
CA LYS A 204 -21.42 -24.70 -11.64
C LYS A 204 -22.45 -25.83 -11.46
N ASP A 205 -22.02 -26.92 -10.83
CA ASP A 205 -22.91 -28.05 -10.52
C ASP A 205 -23.63 -27.89 -9.16
N GLY A 206 -23.36 -26.79 -8.45
CA GLY A 206 -23.94 -26.47 -7.15
C GLY A 206 -23.21 -27.13 -5.97
N ASN A 207 -22.02 -27.69 -6.16
CA ASN A 207 -21.25 -28.29 -5.07
C ASN A 207 -20.48 -27.23 -4.30
N ALA A 208 -20.69 -27.16 -2.99
CA ALA A 208 -19.92 -26.30 -2.08
C ALA A 208 -18.71 -27.05 -1.51
N TYR A 209 -17.55 -26.41 -1.55
CA TYR A 209 -16.30 -26.95 -0.99
C TYR A 209 -15.26 -25.85 -0.73
N TYR A 210 -14.18 -26.21 -0.06
CA TYR A 210 -13.05 -25.32 0.13
C TYR A 210 -11.96 -25.56 -0.92
N ILE A 211 -11.33 -24.49 -1.38
CA ILE A 211 -10.13 -24.52 -2.21
C ILE A 211 -8.95 -23.92 -1.45
N ASP A 212 -7.73 -24.33 -1.81
CA ASP A 212 -6.50 -23.66 -1.38
C ASP A 212 -6.16 -22.47 -2.29
N THR A 213 -5.06 -21.80 -1.97
CA THR A 213 -4.54 -20.64 -2.71
C THR A 213 -4.12 -20.94 -4.16
N GLU A 214 -3.95 -22.22 -4.52
CA GLU A 214 -3.68 -22.70 -5.89
C GLU A 214 -4.96 -23.12 -6.62
N GLY A 215 -6.14 -23.02 -5.96
CA GLY A 215 -7.43 -23.41 -6.51
C GLY A 215 -7.75 -24.91 -6.41
N HIS A 216 -6.96 -25.67 -5.67
CA HIS A 216 -7.21 -27.11 -5.51
C HIS A 216 -8.25 -27.38 -4.43
N LYS A 217 -9.22 -28.25 -4.71
CA LYS A 217 -10.20 -28.71 -3.73
C LYS A 217 -9.51 -29.42 -2.56
N LYS A 218 -9.69 -28.89 -1.35
CA LYS A 218 -9.00 -29.39 -0.13
C LYS A 218 -9.92 -30.11 0.83
N LYS A 219 -11.01 -29.52 1.21
CA LYS A 219 -11.91 -30.12 2.19
C LYS A 219 -13.16 -30.63 1.50
N VAL A 220 -13.38 -31.91 1.64
CA VAL A 220 -14.64 -32.54 1.24
C VAL A 220 -15.54 -32.55 2.48
N ILE A 221 -16.71 -31.96 2.38
CA ILE A 221 -17.72 -31.98 3.42
C ILE A 221 -18.61 -33.18 3.14
N ASP A 222 -18.26 -34.32 3.71
CA ASP A 222 -18.93 -35.63 3.47
C ASP A 222 -19.80 -36.10 4.66
N PHE A 223 -19.89 -35.32 5.71
CA PHE A 223 -20.64 -35.61 6.91
C PHE A 223 -22.05 -34.94 6.96
N VAL A 224 -22.38 -34.15 5.92
CA VAL A 224 -23.72 -33.52 5.75
C VAL A 224 -24.20 -33.82 4.34
N ASP A 225 -25.43 -34.32 4.22
CA ASP A 225 -25.99 -34.74 2.93
C ASP A 225 -26.29 -33.62 1.94
N ASN A 226 -26.57 -32.43 2.44
CA ASN A 226 -26.81 -31.24 1.62
C ASN A 226 -26.00 -30.07 2.12
N VAL A 227 -25.17 -29.48 1.28
CA VAL A 227 -24.35 -28.30 1.58
C VAL A 227 -24.64 -27.28 0.51
N GLU A 228 -25.34 -26.21 0.88
CA GLU A 228 -25.63 -25.12 -0.05
C GLU A 228 -24.65 -23.97 0.07
N LYS A 229 -24.22 -23.64 1.32
CA LYS A 229 -23.26 -22.57 1.58
C LYS A 229 -22.27 -22.95 2.67
N LEU A 230 -21.08 -22.42 2.54
CA LEU A 230 -20.00 -22.52 3.52
C LEU A 230 -19.54 -21.10 3.90
N GLY A 231 -19.33 -20.85 5.19
CA GLY A 231 -18.71 -19.62 5.66
C GLY A 231 -17.20 -19.77 5.78
N PHE A 232 -16.55 -18.71 6.29
CA PHE A 232 -15.11 -18.70 6.49
C PHE A 232 -14.68 -19.61 7.62
N ILE A 233 -13.48 -20.17 7.50
CA ILE A 233 -12.85 -20.95 8.57
C ILE A 233 -12.09 -20.00 9.46
N TYR A 234 -12.31 -20.09 10.78
CA TYR A 234 -11.54 -19.41 11.82
C TYR A 234 -11.38 -20.37 13.01
N ASP A 235 -10.17 -20.52 13.50
CA ASP A 235 -9.84 -21.41 14.62
C ASP A 235 -10.40 -22.84 14.41
N ASP A 236 -10.24 -23.38 13.20
CA ASP A 236 -10.79 -24.68 12.74
C ASP A 236 -12.33 -24.76 12.75
N ILE A 237 -13.05 -23.67 12.95
CA ILE A 237 -14.52 -23.62 13.01
C ILE A 237 -15.08 -22.91 11.80
N PHE A 238 -16.15 -23.46 11.23
CA PHE A 238 -16.85 -22.87 10.11
C PHE A 238 -18.36 -23.07 10.19
N PRO A 239 -19.17 -22.10 9.72
CA PRO A 239 -20.59 -22.28 9.56
C PRO A 239 -20.91 -22.92 8.21
N LEU A 240 -21.92 -23.78 8.19
CA LEU A 240 -22.44 -24.49 7.04
C LEU A 240 -23.96 -24.31 6.99
N TYR A 241 -24.49 -24.01 5.80
CA TYR A 241 -25.93 -23.96 5.52
C TYR A 241 -26.33 -25.17 4.70
N ASP A 242 -27.31 -25.93 5.21
CA ASP A 242 -27.80 -27.18 4.62
C ASP A 242 -29.07 -27.02 3.78
N GLY A 243 -29.43 -25.77 3.44
CA GLY A 243 -30.67 -25.44 2.73
C GLY A 243 -31.84 -25.14 3.68
N LYS A 244 -31.64 -25.31 5.00
CA LYS A 244 -32.65 -25.05 6.01
C LYS A 244 -32.11 -24.18 7.16
N ASP A 245 -31.06 -24.63 7.79
CA ASP A 245 -30.51 -23.99 8.98
C ASP A 245 -28.99 -23.84 8.87
N TRP A 246 -28.45 -22.82 9.53
CA TRP A 246 -27.00 -22.68 9.73
C TRP A 246 -26.54 -23.50 10.93
N THR A 247 -25.40 -24.17 10.77
CA THR A 247 -24.78 -25.00 11.81
C THR A 247 -23.27 -24.79 11.79
N PHE A 248 -22.67 -24.61 12.95
CA PHE A 248 -21.19 -24.56 13.12
C PHE A 248 -20.64 -25.97 13.30
N TYR A 249 -19.58 -26.28 12.57
CA TYR A 249 -18.78 -27.47 12.64
C TYR A 249 -17.31 -27.13 12.84
N ASN A 250 -16.56 -28.05 13.45
CA ASN A 250 -15.11 -27.99 13.33
C ASN A 250 -14.63 -28.77 12.08
N LEU A 251 -13.34 -28.67 11.76
CA LEU A 251 -12.76 -29.37 10.61
C LEU A 251 -12.80 -30.90 10.71
N ASP A 252 -12.99 -31.48 11.90
CA ASP A 252 -13.20 -32.92 12.11
C ASP A 252 -14.65 -33.36 11.88
N GLY A 253 -15.55 -32.45 11.52
CA GLY A 253 -16.96 -32.72 11.29
C GLY A 253 -17.80 -32.78 12.57
N LYS A 254 -17.26 -32.38 13.70
CA LYS A 254 -18.01 -32.33 14.96
C LYS A 254 -18.90 -31.09 14.98
N LYS A 255 -20.23 -31.31 15.14
CA LYS A 255 -21.18 -30.22 15.36
C LYS A 255 -20.92 -29.50 16.68
N ILE A 256 -20.85 -28.16 16.62
CA ILE A 256 -20.66 -27.26 17.77
C ILE A 256 -22.03 -26.71 18.21
N ALA A 257 -22.72 -26.02 17.33
CA ALA A 257 -24.02 -25.41 17.56
C ALA A 257 -24.77 -25.29 16.22
N GLY A 258 -26.11 -25.21 16.25
CA GLY A 258 -26.87 -25.07 14.99
C GLY A 258 -28.35 -24.95 15.18
N GLY A 259 -29.09 -24.82 14.07
CA GLY A 259 -30.49 -24.52 14.04
C GLY A 259 -30.72 -23.00 13.99
N PHE A 260 -29.79 -22.26 13.42
CA PHE A 260 -29.83 -20.81 13.35
C PHE A 260 -30.39 -20.34 12.01
N ASP A 261 -31.16 -19.24 12.05
CA ASP A 261 -31.74 -18.60 10.86
C ASP A 261 -30.62 -17.89 10.04
N ASP A 262 -29.61 -17.33 10.73
CA ASP A 262 -28.45 -16.64 10.13
C ASP A 262 -27.28 -16.67 11.09
N VAL A 263 -26.05 -16.47 10.58
CA VAL A 263 -24.83 -16.50 11.38
C VAL A 263 -23.77 -15.56 10.85
N SER A 264 -22.89 -15.12 11.74
CA SER A 264 -21.55 -14.61 11.37
C SER A 264 -20.56 -15.77 11.21
N SER A 265 -19.37 -15.46 10.70
CA SER A 265 -18.22 -16.34 10.89
C SER A 265 -17.75 -16.30 12.35
N MET A 266 -17.14 -17.37 12.83
CA MET A 266 -16.38 -17.34 14.10
C MET A 266 -15.17 -16.42 13.91
N GLY A 267 -14.83 -15.63 14.88
CA GLY A 267 -13.64 -14.78 14.83
C GLY A 267 -13.16 -14.49 16.25
N ASN A 268 -11.91 -14.82 16.56
CA ASN A 268 -11.31 -14.69 17.90
C ASN A 268 -12.22 -15.28 19.01
N GLY A 269 -12.81 -16.45 18.75
CA GLY A 269 -13.62 -17.19 19.72
C GLY A 269 -15.06 -16.72 19.89
N ILE A 270 -15.54 -15.74 19.10
CA ILE A 270 -16.93 -15.22 19.17
C ILE A 270 -17.58 -15.22 17.79
N ALA A 271 -18.82 -15.67 17.75
CA ALA A 271 -19.71 -15.53 16.59
C ALA A 271 -21.05 -14.92 17.00
N ALA A 272 -21.75 -14.32 16.05
CA ALA A 272 -23.13 -13.92 16.17
C ALA A 272 -24.04 -14.95 15.49
N VAL A 273 -25.16 -15.29 16.12
CA VAL A 273 -26.17 -16.19 15.58
C VAL A 273 -27.54 -15.57 15.69
N LYS A 274 -28.38 -15.79 14.69
CA LYS A 274 -29.75 -15.27 14.65
C LYS A 274 -30.75 -16.38 14.94
N GLU A 275 -31.63 -16.12 15.89
CA GLU A 275 -32.76 -16.98 16.24
C GLU A 275 -34.00 -16.09 16.40
N LYS A 276 -35.06 -16.39 15.69
CA LYS A 276 -36.37 -15.70 15.82
C LYS A 276 -36.24 -14.17 15.70
N ASP A 277 -35.54 -13.72 14.68
CA ASP A 277 -35.31 -12.30 14.39
C ASP A 277 -34.40 -11.54 15.37
N LYS A 278 -33.76 -12.22 16.31
CA LYS A 278 -32.79 -11.62 17.25
C LYS A 278 -31.44 -12.26 17.13
N TRP A 279 -30.43 -11.41 17.27
CA TRP A 279 -29.04 -11.83 17.30
C TRP A 279 -28.55 -12.07 18.71
N HIS A 280 -27.71 -13.10 18.86
CA HIS A 280 -27.03 -13.46 20.11
C HIS A 280 -25.53 -13.65 19.81
N LEU A 281 -24.70 -13.46 20.83
CA LEU A 281 -23.29 -13.82 20.78
C LEU A 281 -23.06 -15.20 21.36
N ILE A 282 -22.28 -16.04 20.67
CA ILE A 282 -21.87 -17.37 21.15
C ILE A 282 -20.35 -17.49 21.14
N ASP A 283 -19.84 -18.32 22.05
CA ASP A 283 -18.44 -18.71 22.12
C ASP A 283 -18.12 -19.89 21.17
N GLU A 284 -16.84 -20.28 21.07
CA GLU A 284 -16.33 -21.42 20.29
C GLU A 284 -16.95 -22.78 20.66
N LYS A 285 -17.63 -22.88 21.82
CA LYS A 285 -18.34 -24.07 22.28
C LYS A 285 -19.82 -24.01 21.99
N GLY A 286 -20.30 -22.96 21.32
CA GLY A 286 -21.70 -22.72 21.02
C GLY A 286 -22.52 -22.22 22.21
N LYS A 287 -21.86 -21.77 23.29
CA LYS A 287 -22.53 -21.26 24.48
C LYS A 287 -22.73 -19.75 24.36
N LYS A 288 -23.89 -19.24 24.78
CA LYS A 288 -24.17 -17.79 24.80
C LYS A 288 -23.13 -17.07 25.67
N VAL A 289 -22.55 -16.00 25.10
CA VAL A 289 -21.62 -15.08 25.79
C VAL A 289 -22.37 -14.20 26.77
N THR A 290 -23.59 -13.76 26.41
CA THR A 290 -24.49 -12.96 27.22
C THR A 290 -25.93 -13.38 26.96
N ASP A 291 -26.84 -13.09 27.90
CA ASP A 291 -28.28 -13.28 27.72
C ASP A 291 -28.95 -12.14 26.92
N ASP A 292 -28.18 -11.08 26.57
CA ASP A 292 -28.68 -9.94 25.82
C ASP A 292 -29.02 -10.35 24.36
N GLU A 293 -30.03 -9.71 23.82
CA GLU A 293 -30.54 -9.89 22.47
C GLU A 293 -30.39 -8.58 21.68
N TYR A 294 -29.97 -8.69 20.43
CA TYR A 294 -29.73 -7.55 19.58
C TYR A 294 -30.60 -7.58 18.32
N ASP A 295 -30.94 -6.38 17.80
CA ASP A 295 -31.65 -6.24 16.53
C ASP A 295 -30.75 -6.52 15.33
N GLU A 296 -29.47 -6.15 15.47
CA GLU A 296 -28.43 -6.26 14.44
C GLU A 296 -27.04 -6.30 15.09
N ILE A 297 -26.09 -6.96 14.46
CA ILE A 297 -24.68 -6.91 14.86
C ILE A 297 -23.87 -6.54 13.62
N ALA A 298 -22.99 -5.54 13.73
CA ALA A 298 -22.14 -5.13 12.62
C ALA A 298 -21.10 -6.20 12.31
N MET A 299 -20.98 -6.54 11.02
CA MET A 299 -20.05 -7.54 10.50
C MET A 299 -19.11 -6.89 9.49
N ASP A 300 -17.84 -7.31 9.46
CA ASP A 300 -16.92 -6.98 8.38
C ASP A 300 -17.28 -7.73 7.08
N GLU A 301 -16.59 -7.46 5.98
CA GLU A 301 -16.84 -8.15 4.69
C GLU A 301 -16.51 -9.65 4.72
N LYS A 302 -15.85 -10.14 5.77
CA LYS A 302 -15.60 -11.57 6.04
C LYS A 302 -16.66 -12.18 6.96
N GLY A 303 -17.69 -11.40 7.30
CA GLY A 303 -18.76 -11.84 8.21
C GLY A 303 -18.28 -12.01 9.65
N VAL A 304 -17.20 -11.35 10.10
CA VAL A 304 -16.72 -11.41 11.47
C VAL A 304 -17.22 -10.21 12.27
N VAL A 305 -17.69 -10.48 13.49
CA VAL A 305 -18.30 -9.47 14.37
C VAL A 305 -17.32 -8.93 15.43
N TYR A 306 -16.36 -9.73 15.85
CA TYR A 306 -15.42 -9.39 16.92
C TYR A 306 -14.04 -9.07 16.35
N ARG A 307 -13.69 -7.81 16.41
CA ARG A 307 -12.42 -7.25 15.91
C ARG A 307 -11.85 -6.25 16.89
N ASN A 308 -10.55 -6.29 17.08
CA ASN A 308 -9.82 -5.37 17.98
C ASN A 308 -10.45 -5.32 19.39
N ASP A 309 -10.85 -6.48 19.91
CA ASP A 309 -11.49 -6.68 21.21
C ASP A 309 -12.85 -5.96 21.37
N ARG A 310 -13.54 -5.68 20.26
CA ARG A 310 -14.79 -4.91 20.23
C ARG A 310 -15.84 -5.52 19.30
N ILE A 311 -17.10 -5.29 19.67
CA ILE A 311 -18.30 -5.68 18.92
C ILE A 311 -19.22 -4.47 18.85
N PHE A 312 -19.80 -4.21 17.68
CA PHE A 312 -20.92 -3.26 17.56
C PHE A 312 -22.22 -4.03 17.44
N ALA A 313 -23.12 -3.84 18.41
CA ALA A 313 -24.41 -4.45 18.45
C ALA A 313 -25.52 -3.41 18.58
N LYS A 314 -26.61 -3.57 17.83
CA LYS A 314 -27.74 -2.65 17.75
C LYS A 314 -28.88 -3.12 18.65
N ALA A 315 -29.36 -2.25 19.47
CA ALA A 315 -30.58 -2.46 20.25
C ALA A 315 -31.34 -1.13 20.33
N ALA A 316 -32.67 -1.20 20.29
CA ALA A 316 -33.54 0.00 20.33
C ALA A 316 -33.16 1.07 19.28
N GLY A 317 -32.69 0.65 18.09
CA GLY A 317 -32.38 1.52 16.96
C GLY A 317 -31.01 2.23 17.04
N LYS A 318 -30.17 1.90 18.01
CA LYS A 318 -28.81 2.47 18.18
C LYS A 318 -27.77 1.38 18.34
N TYR A 319 -26.57 1.61 17.81
CA TYR A 319 -25.41 0.75 18.04
C TYR A 319 -24.70 1.10 19.35
N TYR A 320 -24.30 0.07 20.04
CA TYR A 320 -23.46 0.10 21.25
C TYR A 320 -22.13 -0.54 20.97
N LEU A 321 -21.07 -0.01 21.57
CA LEU A 321 -19.75 -0.61 21.56
C LEU A 321 -19.62 -1.54 22.75
N LEU A 322 -19.36 -2.83 22.50
CA LEU A 322 -19.27 -3.91 23.50
C LEU A 322 -17.86 -4.50 23.55
N ASP A 323 -17.52 -5.05 24.72
CA ASP A 323 -16.34 -5.89 24.91
C ASP A 323 -16.62 -7.38 24.57
N GLU A 324 -15.65 -8.25 24.76
CA GLU A 324 -15.72 -9.69 24.51
C GLU A 324 -16.78 -10.43 25.36
N ASN A 325 -17.23 -9.82 26.44
CA ASN A 325 -18.29 -10.39 27.33
C ASN A 325 -19.68 -9.81 27.01
N GLY A 326 -19.80 -9.02 25.94
CA GLY A 326 -21.05 -8.35 25.59
C GLY A 326 -21.38 -7.13 26.46
N LYS A 327 -20.40 -6.65 27.29
CA LYS A 327 -20.60 -5.51 28.16
C LYS A 327 -20.29 -4.20 27.45
N LYS A 328 -21.09 -3.17 27.67
CA LYS A 328 -20.86 -1.85 27.09
C LYS A 328 -19.52 -1.24 27.54
N VAL A 329 -18.72 -0.78 26.58
CA VAL A 329 -17.45 -0.09 26.78
C VAL A 329 -17.66 1.38 27.13
N THR A 330 -18.68 2.00 26.52
CA THR A 330 -19.08 3.39 26.75
C THR A 330 -20.61 3.51 26.82
N ASP A 331 -21.10 4.58 27.42
CA ASP A 331 -22.54 4.94 27.40
C ASP A 331 -22.93 5.63 26.08
N ASP A 332 -21.97 6.04 25.24
CA ASP A 332 -22.23 6.63 23.95
C ASP A 332 -22.89 5.61 23.00
N THR A 333 -23.74 6.13 22.13
CA THR A 333 -24.44 5.33 21.13
C THR A 333 -24.33 5.94 19.75
N PHE A 334 -24.38 5.10 18.73
CA PHE A 334 -24.18 5.50 17.35
C PHE A 334 -25.41 5.22 16.50
N GLU A 335 -25.67 6.01 15.48
CA GLU A 335 -26.75 5.80 14.52
C GLU A 335 -26.45 4.61 13.62
N ASP A 336 -25.17 4.46 13.26
CA ASP A 336 -24.62 3.38 12.47
C ASP A 336 -23.17 3.15 12.87
N ALA A 337 -22.63 1.94 12.62
CA ALA A 337 -21.27 1.58 12.98
C ALA A 337 -20.72 0.50 12.05
N ARG A 338 -19.43 0.53 11.80
CA ARG A 338 -18.68 -0.52 11.10
C ARG A 338 -17.67 -1.14 12.06
N PRO A 339 -17.45 -2.45 12.01
CA PRO A 339 -16.45 -3.12 12.85
C PRO A 339 -15.09 -2.47 12.69
N PHE A 340 -14.27 -2.59 13.73
CA PHE A 340 -12.84 -2.32 13.59
C PHE A 340 -12.23 -3.23 12.52
N ASN A 341 -11.24 -2.72 11.80
CA ASN A 341 -10.50 -3.50 10.81
C ASN A 341 -9.00 -3.38 11.12
N GLY A 342 -8.48 -4.33 11.91
CA GLY A 342 -7.13 -4.23 12.46
C GLY A 342 -7.02 -3.30 13.68
N GLU A 343 -5.88 -2.63 13.85
CA GLU A 343 -5.57 -1.81 15.03
C GLU A 343 -6.06 -0.36 14.94
N GLY A 344 -6.61 0.05 13.80
CA GLY A 344 -7.02 1.43 13.55
C GLY A 344 -8.32 1.85 14.24
N TYR A 345 -8.96 2.88 13.70
CA TYR A 345 -10.20 3.44 14.23
C TYR A 345 -11.42 2.87 13.52
N ALA A 346 -12.54 2.73 14.25
CA ALA A 346 -13.81 2.29 13.69
C ALA A 346 -14.63 3.47 13.17
N ALA A 347 -15.27 3.29 12.02
CA ALA A 347 -16.19 4.27 11.48
C ALA A 347 -17.55 4.19 12.19
N VAL A 348 -18.05 5.34 12.66
CA VAL A 348 -19.35 5.46 13.31
C VAL A 348 -20.12 6.67 12.79
N ARG A 349 -21.45 6.58 12.78
CA ARG A 349 -22.34 7.64 12.35
C ARG A 349 -22.94 8.34 13.56
N ILE A 350 -22.75 9.67 13.64
CA ILE A 350 -23.24 10.55 14.68
C ILE A 350 -23.82 11.79 13.99
N ASP A 351 -25.04 12.19 14.36
CA ASP A 351 -25.76 13.35 13.80
C ASP A 351 -25.78 13.35 12.25
N GLY A 352 -26.02 12.16 11.66
CA GLY A 352 -26.14 11.99 10.22
C GLY A 352 -24.85 12.00 9.44
N LYS A 353 -23.68 12.10 10.09
CA LYS A 353 -22.35 12.11 9.48
C LYS A 353 -21.46 11.00 10.04
N TRP A 354 -20.56 10.52 9.20
CA TRP A 354 -19.56 9.53 9.60
C TRP A 354 -18.29 10.21 10.11
N GLY A 355 -17.74 9.68 11.20
CA GLY A 355 -16.48 10.01 11.81
C GLY A 355 -15.85 8.74 12.38
N PHE A 356 -14.85 8.89 13.23
CA PHE A 356 -14.10 7.71 13.70
C PHE A 356 -13.91 7.77 15.22
N ILE A 357 -13.95 6.59 15.83
CA ILE A 357 -13.69 6.39 17.26
C ILE A 357 -12.53 5.40 17.47
N ASP A 358 -11.88 5.54 18.61
CA ASP A 358 -10.93 4.54 19.11
C ASP A 358 -11.69 3.38 19.81
N LYS A 359 -10.93 2.36 20.26
CA LYS A 359 -11.48 1.19 20.93
C LYS A 359 -12.15 1.45 22.28
N ASP A 360 -11.95 2.64 22.85
CA ASP A 360 -12.58 3.05 24.10
C ASP A 360 -13.86 3.87 23.84
N GLY A 361 -14.23 4.05 22.56
CA GLY A 361 -15.42 4.78 22.13
C GLY A 361 -15.23 6.29 22.01
N LYS A 362 -14.00 6.81 22.17
CA LYS A 362 -13.70 8.23 22.07
C LYS A 362 -13.59 8.65 20.60
N VAL A 363 -14.28 9.74 20.24
CA VAL A 363 -14.16 10.33 18.90
C VAL A 363 -12.73 10.86 18.68
N VAL A 364 -12.05 10.32 17.66
CA VAL A 364 -10.71 10.72 17.22
C VAL A 364 -10.76 11.58 15.97
N ILE A 365 -11.65 11.28 15.03
CA ILE A 365 -11.94 12.12 13.87
C ILE A 365 -13.42 12.52 13.93
N LYS A 366 -13.69 13.81 13.93
CA LYS A 366 -15.06 14.34 14.05
C LYS A 366 -15.94 13.89 12.88
N PRO A 367 -17.23 13.65 13.12
CA PRO A 367 -18.18 13.31 12.06
C PRO A 367 -18.30 14.43 11.02
N GLU A 368 -17.81 14.17 9.81
CA GLU A 368 -17.88 15.14 8.69
C GLU A 368 -18.18 14.47 7.34
N TYR A 369 -17.95 13.17 7.21
CA TYR A 369 -18.09 12.43 5.97
C TYR A 369 -19.52 12.02 5.65
N VAL A 370 -19.83 11.88 4.37
CA VAL A 370 -21.12 11.35 3.90
C VAL A 370 -21.21 9.86 4.21
N GLU A 371 -20.09 9.15 4.03
CA GLU A 371 -19.91 7.74 4.35
C GLU A 371 -18.44 7.46 4.69
N ALA A 372 -18.15 6.40 5.44
CA ALA A 372 -16.79 6.00 5.77
C ALA A 372 -16.71 4.49 6.00
N ARG A 373 -15.53 3.90 5.74
CA ARG A 373 -15.10 2.57 6.16
C ARG A 373 -14.12 2.71 7.30
N SER A 374 -14.03 1.70 8.17
CA SER A 374 -13.07 1.70 9.28
C SER A 374 -11.64 1.70 8.76
N PHE A 375 -10.72 2.23 9.55
CA PHE A 375 -9.29 2.23 9.20
C PHE A 375 -8.76 0.83 8.99
N SER A 376 -7.96 0.66 7.96
CA SER A 376 -7.20 -0.54 7.63
C SER A 376 -5.83 -0.14 7.13
N ASN A 377 -4.78 -0.65 7.79
CA ASN A 377 -3.38 -0.42 7.40
C ASN A 377 -3.02 1.07 7.25
N GLY A 378 -3.49 1.91 8.18
CA GLY A 378 -3.22 3.34 8.22
C GLY A 378 -4.10 4.22 7.32
N PHE A 379 -5.05 3.62 6.57
CA PHE A 379 -5.96 4.33 5.65
C PHE A 379 -7.42 4.05 5.98
N ALA A 380 -8.27 5.04 5.74
CA ALA A 380 -9.72 4.85 5.73
C ALA A 380 -10.32 5.37 4.42
N ALA A 381 -11.17 4.54 3.80
CA ALA A 381 -11.98 5.02 2.70
C ALA A 381 -13.07 5.93 3.22
N VAL A 382 -13.18 7.14 2.66
CA VAL A 382 -14.17 8.15 3.05
C VAL A 382 -14.86 8.71 1.82
N ARG A 383 -16.15 9.01 1.96
CA ARG A 383 -16.95 9.61 0.89
C ARG A 383 -17.25 11.05 1.19
N ARG A 384 -16.97 11.91 0.22
CA ARG A 384 -17.41 13.30 0.16
C ARG A 384 -18.43 13.47 -0.97
N ALA A 385 -18.86 14.70 -1.22
CA ALA A 385 -19.82 14.97 -2.30
C ALA A 385 -19.29 14.59 -3.71
N THR A 386 -17.99 14.58 -3.89
CA THR A 386 -17.31 14.27 -5.15
C THR A 386 -17.07 12.78 -5.40
N GLY A 387 -17.23 11.93 -4.39
CA GLY A 387 -16.98 10.49 -4.46
C GLY A 387 -16.18 9.97 -3.27
N TRP A 388 -15.69 8.73 -3.40
CA TRP A 388 -14.83 8.06 -2.44
C TRP A 388 -13.35 8.41 -2.68
N GLY A 389 -12.59 8.50 -1.62
CA GLY A 389 -11.14 8.67 -1.58
C GLY A 389 -10.60 8.15 -0.26
N PHE A 390 -9.36 8.48 0.07
CA PHE A 390 -8.73 7.94 1.26
C PHE A 390 -8.10 9.04 2.13
N ILE A 391 -8.17 8.81 3.44
CA ILE A 391 -7.51 9.63 4.46
C ILE A 391 -6.53 8.77 5.26
N ASN A 392 -5.53 9.42 5.87
CA ASN A 392 -4.67 8.84 6.90
C ASN A 392 -5.25 9.07 8.31
N GLU A 393 -4.56 8.58 9.35
CA GLU A 393 -4.98 8.70 10.75
C GLU A 393 -4.95 10.14 11.29
N ASP A 394 -4.21 11.04 10.64
CA ASP A 394 -4.20 12.49 10.93
C ASP A 394 -5.37 13.23 10.28
N ASN A 395 -6.25 12.53 9.58
CA ASN A 395 -7.37 13.07 8.80
C ASN A 395 -6.95 13.88 7.56
N ASP A 396 -5.74 13.67 7.06
CA ASP A 396 -5.30 14.25 5.80
C ASP A 396 -5.81 13.42 4.62
N VAL A 397 -6.31 14.09 3.58
CA VAL A 397 -6.68 13.41 2.33
C VAL A 397 -5.41 13.01 1.60
N VAL A 398 -5.18 11.71 1.49
CA VAL A 398 -4.00 11.13 0.83
C VAL A 398 -4.29 10.71 -0.62
N ILE A 399 -5.53 10.32 -0.91
CA ILE A 399 -6.03 10.09 -2.26
C ILE A 399 -7.36 10.82 -2.42
N GLU A 400 -7.43 11.68 -3.42
CA GLU A 400 -8.58 12.53 -3.71
C GLU A 400 -9.90 11.76 -3.81
N CYS A 401 -10.97 12.35 -3.26
CA CYS A 401 -12.32 11.79 -3.29
C CYS A 401 -12.95 11.94 -4.68
N LYS A 402 -12.79 10.91 -5.54
CA LYS A 402 -13.24 10.92 -6.94
C LYS A 402 -13.77 9.58 -7.44
N PHE A 403 -13.63 8.49 -6.68
CA PHE A 403 -14.08 7.16 -7.06
C PHE A 403 -15.58 6.98 -6.78
N ASP A 404 -16.22 6.07 -7.52
CA ASP A 404 -17.63 5.73 -7.32
C ASP A 404 -17.82 4.92 -6.03
N ASP A 405 -16.87 4.03 -5.71
CA ASP A 405 -16.78 3.28 -4.45
C ASP A 405 -15.30 2.92 -4.17
N ALA A 406 -15.00 2.47 -2.96
CA ALA A 406 -13.67 2.06 -2.54
C ALA A 406 -13.74 0.96 -1.48
N LYS A 407 -12.80 0.01 -1.54
CA LYS A 407 -12.58 -1.02 -0.52
C LYS A 407 -11.55 -0.58 0.52
N ASP A 408 -11.17 -1.49 1.41
CA ASP A 408 -10.16 -1.25 2.45
C ASP A 408 -8.77 -1.62 1.92
N PHE A 409 -7.76 -0.79 2.23
CA PHE A 409 -6.36 -1.10 1.92
C PHE A 409 -5.88 -2.35 2.66
N ASN A 410 -5.10 -3.17 1.96
CA ASN A 410 -4.35 -4.25 2.60
C ASN A 410 -2.98 -3.74 3.11
N ASP A 411 -2.22 -4.61 3.75
CA ASP A 411 -0.89 -4.36 4.30
C ASP A 411 0.23 -4.22 3.24
N HIS A 412 -0.10 -4.40 1.96
CA HIS A 412 0.80 -4.24 0.82
C HIS A 412 0.49 -2.99 -0.02
N GLY A 413 -0.32 -2.06 0.51
CA GLY A 413 -0.68 -0.83 -0.19
C GLY A 413 -1.56 -1.02 -1.42
N CYS A 414 -2.33 -2.12 -1.45
CA CYS A 414 -3.26 -2.43 -2.53
C CYS A 414 -4.70 -2.26 -2.08
N VAL A 415 -5.55 -1.81 -2.99
CA VAL A 415 -6.98 -1.68 -2.76
C VAL A 415 -7.76 -1.75 -4.07
N PHE A 416 -9.02 -2.14 -4.02
CA PHE A 416 -9.93 -1.99 -5.15
C PHE A 416 -10.75 -0.70 -5.02
N VAL A 417 -10.85 0.05 -6.12
CA VAL A 417 -11.69 1.24 -6.27
C VAL A 417 -12.62 1.10 -7.47
N ALA A 418 -13.85 1.57 -7.36
CA ALA A 418 -14.80 1.54 -8.45
C ALA A 418 -14.70 2.80 -9.31
N ILE A 419 -14.69 2.61 -10.64
CA ILE A 419 -14.73 3.67 -11.64
C ILE A 419 -15.61 3.15 -12.79
N ASP A 420 -16.64 3.89 -13.17
CA ASP A 420 -17.54 3.55 -14.28
C ASP A 420 -18.10 2.12 -14.15
N ASP A 421 -18.65 1.77 -12.98
CA ASP A 421 -19.22 0.46 -12.63
C ASP A 421 -18.23 -0.72 -12.68
N LYS A 422 -16.91 -0.46 -12.70
CA LYS A 422 -15.85 -1.48 -12.67
C LYS A 422 -14.95 -1.29 -11.48
N TRP A 423 -14.55 -2.40 -10.87
CA TRP A 423 -13.57 -2.43 -9.80
C TRP A 423 -12.17 -2.54 -10.37
N ASN A 424 -11.38 -1.49 -10.14
CA ASN A 424 -10.00 -1.36 -10.62
C ASN A 424 -9.04 -1.62 -9.47
N TYR A 425 -7.99 -2.38 -9.75
CA TYR A 425 -6.91 -2.63 -8.82
C TYR A 425 -6.03 -1.38 -8.72
N LEU A 426 -5.91 -0.80 -7.54
CA LEU A 426 -5.07 0.34 -7.21
C LEU A 426 -3.88 -0.13 -6.38
N LEU A 427 -2.68 0.22 -6.81
CA LEU A 427 -1.44 -0.07 -6.11
C LEU A 427 -0.63 1.20 -5.90
N LEU A 428 -0.19 1.44 -4.66
CA LEU A 428 0.72 2.55 -4.36
C LEU A 428 2.12 2.25 -4.89
N TYR A 429 2.73 3.19 -5.60
CA TYR A 429 4.12 3.06 -6.07
C TYR A 429 5.12 2.82 -4.93
N SER A 430 4.84 3.37 -3.74
CA SER A 430 5.67 3.20 -2.54
C SER A 430 5.72 1.77 -1.98
N GLN A 431 4.87 0.86 -2.47
CA GLN A 431 4.73 -0.51 -1.98
C GLN A 431 4.99 -1.56 -3.06
N ASN A 432 5.31 -1.13 -4.28
CA ASN A 432 5.56 -2.01 -5.42
C ASN A 432 7.02 -2.48 -5.44
N HIS A 433 7.39 -3.38 -4.49
CA HIS A 433 8.76 -3.91 -4.36
C HIS A 433 8.78 -5.41 -4.15
#